data_b9c62b2e449a88fe59d65280295631a4
#
_entry.id   b9c62b2e449a88fe59d65280295631a4
#
_cell.length_a   1.000
_cell.length_b   1.000
_cell.length_c   1.000
_cell.angle_alpha   90.00
_cell.angle_beta   90.00
_cell.angle_gamma   90.00
#
_symmetry.space_group_name_H-M   'P 1'
#
loop_
_entity.id
_entity.type
_entity.pdbx_description
1 polymer ?
#
loop_
_entity_poly.entity_id
_entity_poly.type
_entity_poly.pdbx_seq_one_letter_code
_entity_poly.pdbx_strand_id
1 'polypeptide(L)'
;MKFKVFISSVQTEFASERKALADYIRSDALLGDFFDAFLFEEQPAKSRSAQAVYLDEVASCDVYLGLFGSRYGSRDRDGVSPTEREYDRATELHKTRLAFVKNVLRRDKKEEAFVRGKVDVELCRNAFSNFDELRAGVYKALVGYLKELDQISNKPFDESFSRRVSMGDLDESKFADYVRLVGDAGKVTFPKRISPADVLVRIGLMDKRTKKIANGAIPLFAKHPDTFNPAWEIRCVQFYGTRVVKPIPSLHTYQGTVFELVDQAVDFVMGRVDFAVGAHDGENAAAPTRAEFPRDAIREAIVNAVCHRDYTSNACVQVMLFRDRLEIINPGSLPKGMTVEDLYGTHDSIPRNSLIARAMSWTSYV
;
A
#
# COMPACT_ATOMS: atom_id res chain seq x y z
N MET A 1 12.97 -9.36 0.92
CA MET A 1 13.33 -10.59 0.16
C MET A 1 12.72 -10.45 -1.21
N LYS A 2 13.48 -10.68 -2.29
CA LYS A 2 12.97 -10.59 -3.67
C LYS A 2 12.30 -11.89 -4.07
N PHE A 3 11.27 -11.81 -4.93
CA PHE A 3 10.64 -12.98 -5.54
C PHE A 3 11.57 -13.59 -6.58
N LYS A 4 11.76 -14.90 -6.54
CA LYS A 4 12.62 -15.63 -7.47
C LYS A 4 11.86 -16.01 -8.74
N VAL A 5 12.32 -15.53 -9.90
CA VAL A 5 11.77 -15.85 -11.22
C VAL A 5 12.65 -16.88 -11.89
N PHE A 6 12.14 -18.08 -12.14
CA PHE A 6 12.84 -19.12 -12.91
C PHE A 6 12.49 -19.02 -14.39
N ILE A 7 13.47 -18.76 -15.26
CA ILE A 7 13.27 -18.63 -16.71
C ILE A 7 13.56 -19.98 -17.38
N SER A 8 12.51 -20.63 -17.86
CA SER A 8 12.52 -21.92 -18.54
C SER A 8 12.37 -21.77 -20.05
N SER A 9 13.17 -22.45 -20.84
CA SER A 9 13.04 -22.55 -22.30
C SER A 9 14.01 -23.55 -22.89
N VAL A 10 13.85 -23.84 -24.16
CA VAL A 10 14.89 -24.55 -24.94
C VAL A 10 16.11 -23.66 -25.11
N GLN A 11 17.18 -23.98 -24.40
CA GLN A 11 18.38 -23.14 -24.26
C GLN A 11 19.03 -22.79 -25.61
N THR A 12 19.11 -23.75 -26.55
CA THR A 12 19.68 -23.53 -27.88
C THR A 12 18.85 -22.62 -28.79
N GLU A 13 17.58 -22.36 -28.43
CA GLU A 13 16.69 -21.49 -29.20
C GLU A 13 16.60 -20.08 -28.60
N PHE A 14 16.68 -19.97 -27.28
CA PHE A 14 16.42 -18.73 -26.55
C PHE A 14 17.60 -18.20 -25.74
N ALA A 15 18.86 -18.62 -26.05
CA ALA A 15 20.03 -18.23 -25.26
C ALA A 15 20.17 -16.70 -25.09
N SER A 16 19.99 -15.94 -26.18
CA SER A 16 20.07 -14.48 -26.16
C SER A 16 18.91 -13.83 -25.43
N GLU A 17 17.68 -14.29 -25.72
CA GLU A 17 16.46 -13.74 -25.10
C GLU A 17 16.43 -14.00 -23.59
N ARG A 18 16.85 -15.19 -23.14
CA ARG A 18 16.95 -15.54 -21.70
C ARG A 18 17.86 -14.59 -20.95
N LYS A 19 19.10 -14.41 -21.46
CA LYS A 19 20.07 -13.52 -20.85
C LYS A 19 19.59 -12.08 -20.82
N ALA A 20 19.13 -11.57 -21.98
CA ALA A 20 18.63 -10.20 -22.08
C ALA A 20 17.42 -9.96 -21.18
N LEU A 21 16.55 -10.96 -21.02
CA LEU A 21 15.39 -10.87 -20.14
C LEU A 21 15.77 -10.88 -18.66
N ALA A 22 16.71 -11.71 -18.25
CA ALA A 22 17.23 -11.74 -16.89
C ALA A 22 17.90 -10.42 -16.53
N ASP A 23 18.75 -9.90 -17.42
CA ASP A 23 19.41 -8.60 -17.24
C ASP A 23 18.37 -7.47 -17.16
N TYR A 24 17.34 -7.50 -17.98
CA TYR A 24 16.24 -6.54 -17.94
C TYR A 24 15.51 -6.59 -16.61
N ILE A 25 15.07 -7.77 -16.13
CA ILE A 25 14.36 -7.92 -14.85
C ILE A 25 15.21 -7.37 -13.69
N ARG A 26 16.52 -7.63 -13.70
CA ARG A 26 17.45 -7.20 -12.64
C ARG A 26 17.75 -5.70 -12.67
N SER A 27 17.77 -5.08 -13.86
CA SER A 27 18.16 -3.67 -14.07
C SER A 27 16.98 -2.70 -14.13
N ASP A 28 15.76 -3.18 -14.36
CA ASP A 28 14.57 -2.32 -14.37
C ASP A 28 14.31 -1.77 -12.96
N ALA A 29 14.02 -0.46 -12.87
CA ALA A 29 13.88 0.24 -11.61
C ALA A 29 12.79 -0.33 -10.68
N LEU A 30 11.68 -0.83 -11.26
CA LEU A 30 10.61 -1.44 -10.48
C LEU A 30 10.86 -2.95 -10.29
N LEU A 31 11.08 -3.68 -11.40
CA LEU A 31 11.21 -5.13 -11.32
C LEU A 31 12.42 -5.54 -10.50
N GLY A 32 13.56 -4.84 -10.64
CA GLY A 32 14.78 -5.12 -9.91
C GLY A 32 14.66 -4.97 -8.39
N ASP A 33 13.73 -4.16 -7.91
CA ASP A 33 13.46 -4.07 -6.47
C ASP A 33 12.73 -5.28 -5.91
N PHE A 34 11.85 -5.89 -6.71
CA PHE A 34 10.95 -6.95 -6.27
C PHE A 34 11.35 -8.35 -6.72
N PHE A 35 12.06 -8.48 -7.85
CA PHE A 35 12.39 -9.78 -8.45
C PHE A 35 13.87 -10.02 -8.56
N ASP A 36 14.24 -11.30 -8.53
CA ASP A 36 15.55 -11.82 -8.92
C ASP A 36 15.36 -12.93 -9.96
N ALA A 37 15.92 -12.70 -11.16
CA ALA A 37 15.80 -13.64 -12.26
C ALA A 37 16.88 -14.72 -12.15
N PHE A 38 16.48 -15.99 -12.20
CA PHE A 38 17.37 -17.14 -12.14
C PHE A 38 17.55 -17.76 -13.54
N LEU A 39 18.81 -17.94 -13.92
CA LEU A 39 19.22 -18.67 -15.11
C LEU A 39 20.06 -19.89 -14.70
N PHE A 40 19.69 -21.07 -15.20
CA PHE A 40 20.41 -22.32 -14.88
C PHE A 40 21.89 -22.25 -15.29
N GLU A 41 22.21 -21.65 -16.43
CA GLU A 41 23.53 -21.47 -16.98
C GLU A 41 24.47 -20.58 -16.15
N GLU A 42 23.97 -19.80 -15.24
CA GLU A 42 24.77 -18.97 -14.31
C GLU A 42 25.20 -19.74 -13.05
N GLN A 43 24.74 -20.99 -12.89
CA GLN A 43 25.07 -21.76 -11.70
C GLN A 43 26.49 -22.34 -11.75
N PRO A 44 27.21 -22.33 -10.62
CA PRO A 44 28.48 -23.05 -10.53
C PRO A 44 28.27 -24.57 -10.67
N ALA A 45 29.31 -25.28 -11.10
CA ALA A 45 29.28 -26.74 -11.19
C ALA A 45 28.89 -27.38 -9.85
N LYS A 46 27.92 -28.29 -9.87
CA LYS A 46 27.43 -29.02 -8.69
C LYS A 46 27.64 -30.53 -8.88
N SER A 47 27.93 -31.28 -7.81
CA SER A 47 28.09 -32.73 -7.82
C SER A 47 26.76 -33.50 -7.88
N ARG A 48 25.75 -32.96 -8.56
CA ARG A 48 24.39 -33.51 -8.73
C ARG A 48 24.03 -33.50 -10.21
N SER A 49 23.10 -34.37 -10.63
CA SER A 49 22.61 -34.34 -12.00
C SER A 49 21.96 -32.99 -12.36
N ALA A 50 22.15 -32.53 -13.60
CA ALA A 50 21.50 -31.28 -14.07
C ALA A 50 20.00 -31.34 -13.84
N GLN A 51 19.35 -32.48 -14.08
CA GLN A 51 17.92 -32.69 -13.86
C GLN A 51 17.51 -32.44 -12.41
N ALA A 52 18.23 -32.98 -11.44
CA ALA A 52 17.91 -32.73 -10.02
C ALA A 52 18.06 -31.26 -9.64
N VAL A 53 19.07 -30.59 -10.20
CA VAL A 53 19.33 -29.18 -9.90
C VAL A 53 18.22 -28.28 -10.46
N TYR A 54 17.83 -28.42 -11.73
CA TYR A 54 16.81 -27.53 -12.27
C TYR A 54 15.41 -27.76 -11.67
N LEU A 55 15.05 -29.00 -11.30
CA LEU A 55 13.79 -29.30 -10.63
C LEU A 55 13.74 -28.75 -9.19
N ASP A 56 14.86 -28.75 -8.47
CA ASP A 56 14.98 -28.11 -7.17
C ASP A 56 14.84 -26.57 -7.28
N GLU A 57 15.42 -25.98 -8.34
CA GLU A 57 15.32 -24.54 -8.59
C GLU A 57 13.88 -24.13 -8.95
N VAL A 58 13.16 -24.92 -9.75
CA VAL A 58 11.71 -24.74 -9.97
C VAL A 58 10.95 -24.85 -8.66
N ALA A 59 11.30 -25.81 -7.80
CA ALA A 59 10.63 -25.96 -6.51
C ALA A 59 10.85 -24.73 -5.59
N SER A 60 12.01 -24.07 -5.69
CA SER A 60 12.37 -22.90 -4.87
C SER A 60 11.92 -21.56 -5.45
N CYS A 61 11.45 -21.51 -6.72
CA CYS A 61 11.01 -20.24 -7.31
C CYS A 61 9.61 -19.84 -6.86
N ASP A 62 9.33 -18.53 -6.94
CA ASP A 62 7.99 -17.97 -6.74
C ASP A 62 7.20 -17.90 -8.04
N VAL A 63 7.90 -17.61 -9.15
CA VAL A 63 7.32 -17.46 -10.49
C VAL A 63 8.11 -18.33 -11.47
N TYR A 64 7.41 -19.21 -12.17
CA TYR A 64 7.90 -19.92 -13.34
C TYR A 64 7.57 -19.11 -14.60
N LEU A 65 8.58 -18.79 -15.41
CA LEU A 65 8.44 -18.05 -16.66
C LEU A 65 8.90 -18.95 -17.82
N GLY A 66 7.95 -19.47 -18.59
CA GLY A 66 8.21 -20.37 -19.72
C GLY A 66 8.22 -19.64 -21.06
N LEU A 67 9.29 -19.83 -21.86
CA LEU A 67 9.40 -19.37 -23.24
C LEU A 67 9.32 -20.59 -24.17
N PHE A 68 8.30 -20.62 -25.02
CA PHE A 68 8.00 -21.74 -25.93
C PHE A 68 8.16 -21.29 -27.38
N GLY A 69 9.00 -22.00 -28.13
CA GLY A 69 9.37 -21.62 -29.49
C GLY A 69 9.03 -22.66 -30.55
N SER A 70 9.96 -22.85 -31.48
CA SER A 70 9.84 -23.80 -32.58
C SER A 70 10.32 -25.21 -32.20
N ARG A 71 11.21 -25.35 -31.20
CA ARG A 71 11.91 -26.57 -30.86
C ARG A 71 11.43 -27.14 -29.54
N TYR A 72 11.23 -28.48 -29.49
CA TYR A 72 10.93 -29.22 -28.28
C TYR A 72 12.14 -29.42 -27.36
N GLY A 73 13.34 -29.34 -27.93
CA GLY A 73 14.62 -29.61 -27.24
C GLY A 73 15.04 -31.09 -27.20
N SER A 74 16.11 -31.34 -26.46
CA SER A 74 16.61 -32.70 -26.23
C SER A 74 15.65 -33.52 -25.38
N ARG A 75 15.53 -34.82 -25.67
CA ARG A 75 14.62 -35.72 -24.95
C ARG A 75 15.41 -36.61 -24.01
N ASP A 76 14.88 -36.83 -22.84
CA ASP A 76 15.39 -37.83 -21.91
C ASP A 76 14.97 -39.27 -22.30
N ARG A 77 15.21 -40.22 -21.41
CA ARG A 77 14.88 -41.63 -21.62
C ARG A 77 13.37 -41.87 -21.75
N ASP A 78 12.56 -41.04 -21.16
CA ASP A 78 11.09 -41.10 -21.21
C ASP A 78 10.53 -40.31 -22.41
N GLY A 79 11.41 -39.71 -23.22
CA GLY A 79 11.05 -38.92 -24.39
C GLY A 79 10.52 -37.53 -24.08
N VAL A 80 10.72 -37.02 -22.86
CA VAL A 80 10.26 -35.72 -22.35
C VAL A 80 11.43 -34.73 -22.35
N SER A 81 11.16 -33.45 -22.70
CA SER A 81 12.18 -32.41 -22.65
C SER A 81 12.35 -31.84 -21.23
N PRO A 82 13.54 -31.28 -20.91
CA PRO A 82 13.71 -30.55 -19.64
C PRO A 82 12.67 -29.46 -19.43
N THR A 83 12.37 -28.69 -20.47
CA THR A 83 11.37 -27.59 -20.41
C THR A 83 9.97 -28.09 -20.04
N GLU A 84 9.54 -29.25 -20.59
CA GLU A 84 8.26 -29.85 -20.22
C GLU A 84 8.27 -30.36 -18.78
N ARG A 85 9.37 -30.99 -18.31
CA ARG A 85 9.50 -31.43 -16.92
C ARG A 85 9.50 -30.29 -15.91
N GLU A 86 10.14 -29.19 -16.27
CA GLU A 86 10.13 -27.95 -15.46
C GLU A 86 8.72 -27.38 -15.36
N TYR A 87 7.98 -27.37 -16.48
CA TYR A 87 6.58 -26.95 -16.53
C TYR A 87 5.68 -27.84 -15.67
N ASP A 88 5.79 -29.18 -15.85
CA ASP A 88 5.02 -30.14 -15.06
C ASP A 88 5.33 -30.00 -13.57
N ARG A 89 6.60 -29.81 -13.20
CA ARG A 89 7.02 -29.59 -11.82
C ARG A 89 6.46 -28.31 -11.23
N ALA A 90 6.45 -27.21 -11.99
CA ALA A 90 5.83 -25.96 -11.58
C ALA A 90 4.30 -26.12 -11.39
N THR A 91 3.66 -26.95 -12.24
CA THR A 91 2.23 -27.28 -12.13
C THR A 91 1.92 -28.08 -10.87
N GLU A 92 2.67 -29.16 -10.61
CA GLU A 92 2.52 -29.99 -9.41
C GLU A 92 2.65 -29.18 -8.11
N LEU A 93 3.58 -28.23 -8.11
CA LEU A 93 3.86 -27.38 -6.94
C LEU A 93 2.99 -26.13 -6.88
N HIS A 94 1.98 -26.01 -7.74
CA HIS A 94 1.07 -24.85 -7.80
C HIS A 94 1.78 -23.50 -7.86
N LYS A 95 2.93 -23.44 -8.60
CA LYS A 95 3.67 -22.20 -8.79
C LYS A 95 2.89 -21.25 -9.71
N THR A 96 3.10 -19.94 -9.55
CA THR A 96 2.64 -18.99 -10.55
C THR A 96 3.39 -19.22 -11.85
N ARG A 97 2.65 -19.54 -12.93
CA ARG A 97 3.23 -19.88 -14.24
C ARG A 97 2.86 -18.79 -15.25
N LEU A 98 3.87 -18.20 -15.85
CA LEU A 98 3.75 -17.21 -16.92
C LEU A 98 4.25 -17.84 -18.22
N ALA A 99 3.38 -17.96 -19.22
CA ALA A 99 3.70 -18.63 -20.49
C ALA A 99 3.77 -17.63 -21.64
N PHE A 100 4.90 -17.62 -22.34
CA PHE A 100 5.16 -16.78 -23.52
C PHE A 100 5.48 -17.66 -24.72
N VAL A 101 4.68 -17.57 -25.77
CA VAL A 101 4.78 -18.43 -26.95
C VAL A 101 5.22 -17.60 -28.16
N LYS A 102 6.38 -17.94 -28.73
CA LYS A 102 6.93 -17.24 -29.91
C LYS A 102 6.09 -17.55 -31.14
N ASN A 103 5.74 -16.54 -31.91
CA ASN A 103 5.12 -16.70 -33.21
C ASN A 103 6.16 -17.23 -34.20
N VAL A 104 5.95 -18.45 -34.67
CA VAL A 104 6.86 -19.15 -35.59
C VAL A 104 6.09 -19.74 -36.76
N LEU A 105 6.71 -19.76 -37.94
CA LEU A 105 6.09 -20.32 -39.15
C LEU A 105 5.90 -21.84 -39.06
N ARG A 106 6.79 -22.52 -38.36
CA ARG A 106 6.77 -23.97 -38.18
C ARG A 106 7.27 -24.36 -36.81
N ARG A 107 6.58 -25.29 -36.15
CA ARG A 107 6.92 -25.80 -34.83
C ARG A 107 7.15 -27.30 -34.90
N ASP A 108 8.06 -27.84 -34.08
CA ASP A 108 8.23 -29.28 -33.86
C ASP A 108 6.88 -29.89 -33.45
N LYS A 109 6.54 -31.08 -33.97
CA LYS A 109 5.25 -31.72 -33.67
C LYS A 109 5.05 -31.97 -32.16
N LYS A 110 6.10 -32.28 -31.41
CA LYS A 110 6.02 -32.48 -29.96
C LYS A 110 5.86 -31.14 -29.23
N GLU A 111 6.58 -30.12 -29.67
CA GLU A 111 6.41 -28.78 -29.10
C GLU A 111 4.99 -28.25 -29.35
N GLU A 112 4.45 -28.44 -30.54
CA GLU A 112 3.06 -28.09 -30.86
C GLU A 112 2.08 -28.86 -29.99
N ALA A 113 2.30 -30.16 -29.77
CA ALA A 113 1.46 -30.99 -28.90
C ALA A 113 1.55 -30.56 -27.44
N PHE A 114 2.74 -30.20 -26.94
CA PHE A 114 2.96 -29.71 -25.59
C PHE A 114 2.28 -28.34 -25.39
N VAL A 115 2.52 -27.38 -26.28
CA VAL A 115 1.93 -26.05 -26.19
C VAL A 115 0.41 -26.13 -26.26
N ARG A 116 -0.17 -26.81 -27.25
CA ARG A 116 -1.63 -26.92 -27.39
C ARG A 116 -2.30 -27.81 -26.36
N GLY A 117 -1.64 -28.91 -25.98
CA GLY A 117 -2.22 -29.92 -25.10
C GLY A 117 -2.12 -29.59 -23.62
N LYS A 118 -1.11 -28.82 -23.21
CA LYS A 118 -0.90 -28.44 -21.80
C LYS A 118 -0.97 -26.92 -21.61
N VAL A 119 -0.08 -26.15 -22.27
CA VAL A 119 0.06 -24.70 -22.00
C VAL A 119 -1.20 -23.92 -22.33
N ASP A 120 -1.78 -24.14 -23.54
CA ASP A 120 -3.00 -23.43 -23.97
C ASP A 120 -4.26 -23.87 -23.19
N VAL A 121 -4.25 -25.07 -22.64
CA VAL A 121 -5.36 -25.61 -21.85
C VAL A 121 -5.35 -25.08 -20.41
N GLU A 122 -4.16 -24.94 -19.84
CA GLU A 122 -4.01 -24.62 -18.41
C GLU A 122 -3.78 -23.11 -18.15
N LEU A 123 -3.29 -22.35 -19.13
CA LEU A 123 -2.86 -20.97 -18.94
C LEU A 123 -3.38 -20.03 -20.04
N CYS A 124 -3.64 -18.79 -19.62
CA CYS A 124 -3.78 -17.69 -20.55
C CYS A 124 -2.38 -17.23 -20.98
N ARG A 125 -1.91 -17.69 -22.13
CA ARG A 125 -0.58 -17.38 -22.64
C ARG A 125 -0.50 -16.02 -23.33
N ASN A 126 0.71 -15.45 -23.41
CA ASN A 126 1.00 -14.29 -24.25
C ASN A 126 1.84 -14.72 -25.47
N ALA A 127 1.50 -14.22 -26.65
CA ALA A 127 2.26 -14.45 -27.88
C ALA A 127 3.24 -13.31 -28.12
N PHE A 128 4.41 -13.61 -28.73
CA PHE A 128 5.40 -12.60 -29.10
C PHE A 128 6.13 -12.98 -30.39
N SER A 129 6.60 -11.98 -31.13
CA SER A 129 7.34 -12.14 -32.38
C SER A 129 8.79 -11.68 -32.28
N ASN A 130 9.07 -10.76 -31.36
CA ASN A 130 10.39 -10.17 -31.13
C ASN A 130 10.64 -9.93 -29.65
N PHE A 131 11.87 -9.53 -29.31
CA PHE A 131 12.27 -9.33 -27.91
C PHE A 131 11.55 -8.17 -27.24
N ASP A 132 11.20 -7.10 -27.94
CA ASP A 132 10.49 -5.95 -27.36
C ASP A 132 9.07 -6.32 -26.94
N GLU A 133 8.36 -7.12 -27.74
CA GLU A 133 7.06 -7.67 -27.38
C GLU A 133 7.15 -8.61 -26.18
N LEU A 134 8.18 -9.49 -26.15
CA LEU A 134 8.43 -10.37 -25.02
C LEU A 134 8.67 -9.55 -23.74
N ARG A 135 9.57 -8.56 -23.81
CA ARG A 135 9.91 -7.68 -22.68
C ARG A 135 8.68 -6.96 -22.14
N ALA A 136 7.87 -6.36 -23.02
CA ALA A 136 6.65 -5.66 -22.63
C ALA A 136 5.62 -6.62 -22.00
N GLY A 137 5.46 -7.82 -22.56
CA GLY A 137 4.58 -8.85 -22.03
C GLY A 137 5.02 -9.33 -20.64
N VAL A 138 6.30 -9.61 -20.46
CA VAL A 138 6.88 -10.02 -19.16
C VAL A 138 6.73 -8.91 -18.12
N TYR A 139 7.03 -7.66 -18.47
CA TYR A 139 6.81 -6.51 -17.59
C TYR A 139 5.37 -6.46 -17.10
N LYS A 140 4.41 -6.50 -18.02
CA LYS A 140 2.98 -6.47 -17.70
C LYS A 140 2.55 -7.62 -16.79
N ALA A 141 3.05 -8.84 -17.04
CA ALA A 141 2.72 -10.01 -16.25
C ALA A 141 3.31 -9.96 -14.83
N LEU A 142 4.59 -9.55 -14.68
CA LEU A 142 5.23 -9.42 -13.37
C LEU A 142 4.65 -8.26 -12.55
N VAL A 143 4.32 -7.13 -13.17
CA VAL A 143 3.58 -6.04 -12.51
C VAL A 143 2.16 -6.50 -12.11
N GLY A 144 1.49 -7.31 -12.95
CA GLY A 144 0.23 -7.96 -12.59
C GLY A 144 0.35 -8.83 -11.35
N TYR A 145 1.38 -9.67 -11.30
CA TYR A 145 1.69 -10.52 -10.14
C TYR A 145 1.90 -9.70 -8.86
N LEU A 146 2.66 -8.59 -8.93
CA LEU A 146 2.86 -7.69 -7.78
C LEU A 146 1.53 -7.06 -7.31
N LYS A 147 0.63 -6.70 -8.24
CA LYS A 147 -0.69 -6.16 -7.91
C LYS A 147 -1.59 -7.22 -7.25
N GLU A 148 -1.61 -8.46 -7.77
CA GLU A 148 -2.36 -9.56 -7.16
C GLU A 148 -1.89 -9.89 -5.75
N LEU A 149 -0.60 -9.71 -5.50
CA LEU A 149 0.01 -9.87 -4.19
C LEU A 149 -0.07 -8.61 -3.30
N ASP A 150 -0.71 -7.53 -3.74
CA ASP A 150 -0.79 -6.24 -3.05
C ASP A 150 0.62 -5.65 -2.71
N GLN A 151 1.67 -6.00 -3.52
CA GLN A 151 3.02 -5.44 -3.33
C GLN A 151 3.11 -4.02 -3.88
N ILE A 152 2.37 -3.74 -4.96
CA ILE A 152 2.20 -2.41 -5.54
C ILE A 152 0.70 -2.16 -5.70
N SER A 153 0.26 -0.97 -5.35
CA SER A 153 -1.14 -0.57 -5.45
C SER A 153 -1.26 0.82 -6.05
N ASN A 154 -2.22 1.00 -6.94
CA ASN A 154 -2.62 2.32 -7.43
C ASN A 154 -3.70 2.94 -6.52
N LYS A 155 -4.11 2.22 -5.46
CA LYS A 155 -5.11 2.70 -4.51
C LYS A 155 -4.47 3.66 -3.51
N PRO A 156 -5.23 4.62 -2.96
CA PRO A 156 -4.80 5.38 -1.80
C PRO A 156 -4.29 4.49 -0.68
N PHE A 157 -3.44 5.05 0.19
CA PHE A 157 -2.88 4.31 1.33
C PHE A 157 -3.95 3.59 2.15
N ASP A 158 -5.01 4.30 2.51
CA ASP A 158 -6.06 3.81 3.40
C ASP A 158 -6.97 2.75 2.77
N GLU A 159 -7.05 2.67 1.43
CA GLU A 159 -7.78 1.65 0.68
C GLU A 159 -6.95 0.41 0.33
N SER A 160 -5.62 0.51 0.43
CA SER A 160 -4.70 -0.59 0.15
C SER A 160 -4.69 -1.60 1.29
N PHE A 161 -4.77 -2.91 0.97
CA PHE A 161 -4.77 -3.96 1.98
C PHE A 161 -3.38 -4.20 2.55
N SER A 162 -3.29 -4.27 3.88
CA SER A 162 -2.04 -4.55 4.58
C SER A 162 -1.82 -6.05 4.75
N ARG A 163 -0.56 -6.48 4.62
CA ARG A 163 -0.12 -7.81 5.08
C ARG A 163 0.40 -7.78 6.51
N ARG A 164 0.58 -6.59 7.08
CA ARG A 164 1.20 -6.39 8.39
C ARG A 164 0.17 -6.26 9.50
N VAL A 165 -1.12 -6.02 9.17
CA VAL A 165 -2.17 -5.80 10.17
C VAL A 165 -3.11 -7.00 10.24
N SER A 166 -3.38 -7.43 11.46
CA SER A 166 -4.37 -8.42 11.83
C SER A 166 -5.38 -7.83 12.81
N MET A 167 -6.48 -8.53 13.08
CA MET A 167 -7.42 -8.11 14.14
C MET A 167 -6.76 -8.03 15.52
N GLY A 168 -5.70 -8.81 15.76
CA GLY A 168 -4.97 -8.80 17.02
C GLY A 168 -4.16 -7.51 17.27
N ASP A 169 -3.83 -6.78 16.20
CA ASP A 169 -3.11 -5.50 16.30
C ASP A 169 -4.05 -4.32 16.56
N LEU A 170 -5.36 -4.53 16.42
CA LEU A 170 -6.39 -3.52 16.65
C LEU A 170 -6.93 -3.60 18.08
N ASP A 171 -7.33 -2.48 18.63
CA ASP A 171 -7.80 -2.34 20.00
C ASP A 171 -9.34 -2.34 20.05
N GLU A 172 -9.92 -3.33 20.74
CA GLU A 172 -11.37 -3.46 20.87
C GLU A 172 -12.01 -2.26 21.58
N SER A 173 -11.32 -1.62 22.53
CA SER A 173 -11.83 -0.45 23.24
C SER A 173 -12.00 0.74 22.28
N LYS A 174 -11.09 0.92 21.32
CA LYS A 174 -11.18 1.98 20.31
C LYS A 174 -12.36 1.81 19.36
N PHE A 175 -12.75 0.56 19.07
CA PHE A 175 -14.00 0.31 18.33
C PHE A 175 -15.24 0.67 19.16
N ALA A 176 -15.24 0.36 20.44
CA ALA A 176 -16.37 0.73 21.32
C ALA A 176 -16.51 2.25 21.43
N ASP A 177 -15.40 2.97 21.61
CA ASP A 177 -15.36 4.42 21.61
C ASP A 177 -15.83 5.02 20.29
N TYR A 178 -15.39 4.47 19.17
CA TYR A 178 -15.81 4.91 17.85
C TYR A 178 -17.32 4.72 17.64
N VAL A 179 -17.86 3.57 18.01
CA VAL A 179 -19.30 3.29 17.90
C VAL A 179 -20.12 4.29 18.77
N ARG A 180 -19.62 4.63 19.96
CA ARG A 180 -20.21 5.66 20.83
C ARG A 180 -20.16 7.03 20.15
N LEU A 181 -19.01 7.47 19.66
CA LEU A 181 -18.83 8.75 18.94
C LEU A 181 -19.79 8.89 17.74
N VAL A 182 -19.93 7.82 16.96
CA VAL A 182 -20.88 7.79 15.82
C VAL A 182 -22.34 7.86 16.32
N GLY A 183 -22.65 7.19 17.40
CA GLY A 183 -23.98 7.25 18.04
C GLY A 183 -24.33 8.66 18.54
N ASP A 184 -23.37 9.31 19.22
CA ASP A 184 -23.52 10.68 19.74
C ASP A 184 -23.68 11.72 18.61
N ALA A 185 -22.99 11.50 17.48
CA ALA A 185 -23.12 12.38 16.30
C ALA A 185 -24.46 12.21 15.56
N GLY A 186 -25.11 11.05 15.69
CA GLY A 186 -26.42 10.77 15.08
C GLY A 186 -26.43 10.69 13.54
N LYS A 187 -25.28 10.77 12.89
CA LYS A 187 -25.15 10.78 11.41
C LYS A 187 -25.33 9.40 10.79
N VAL A 188 -24.92 8.34 11.50
CA VAL A 188 -25.01 6.94 11.07
C VAL A 188 -25.45 6.08 12.25
N THR A 189 -26.26 5.08 11.99
CA THR A 189 -26.73 4.16 13.04
C THR A 189 -26.06 2.80 12.92
N PHE A 190 -25.43 2.35 13.99
CA PHE A 190 -24.94 0.98 14.14
C PHE A 190 -25.96 0.09 14.87
N PRO A 191 -25.99 -1.22 14.61
CA PRO A 191 -26.73 -2.16 15.44
C PRO A 191 -26.29 -2.10 16.90
N LYS A 192 -27.20 -2.36 17.85
CA LYS A 192 -26.92 -2.34 19.31
C LYS A 192 -25.72 -3.23 19.71
N ARG A 193 -25.47 -4.30 18.98
CA ARG A 193 -24.28 -5.15 19.14
C ARG A 193 -23.63 -5.29 17.76
N ILE A 194 -22.54 -4.61 17.56
CA ILE A 194 -21.75 -4.67 16.34
C ILE A 194 -20.34 -5.17 16.70
N SER A 195 -19.83 -6.12 15.92
CA SER A 195 -18.45 -6.60 16.11
C SER A 195 -17.43 -5.62 15.50
N PRO A 196 -16.17 -5.58 16.01
CA PRO A 196 -15.09 -4.82 15.36
C PRO A 196 -14.94 -5.11 13.86
N ALA A 197 -15.07 -6.38 13.45
CA ALA A 197 -15.00 -6.76 12.05
C ALA A 197 -16.14 -6.15 11.21
N ASP A 198 -17.37 -6.10 11.76
CA ASP A 198 -18.49 -5.50 11.05
C ASP A 198 -18.37 -3.98 10.97
N VAL A 199 -17.77 -3.33 11.96
CA VAL A 199 -17.43 -1.88 11.90
C VAL A 199 -16.48 -1.65 10.75
N LEU A 200 -15.38 -2.41 10.64
CA LEU A 200 -14.41 -2.30 9.55
C LEU A 200 -15.06 -2.52 8.18
N VAL A 201 -15.92 -3.54 8.05
CA VAL A 201 -16.65 -3.80 6.80
C VAL A 201 -17.55 -2.62 6.42
N ARG A 202 -18.25 -2.02 7.37
CA ARG A 202 -19.15 -0.89 7.11
C ARG A 202 -18.41 0.38 6.68
N ILE A 203 -17.26 0.67 7.28
CA ILE A 203 -16.42 1.80 6.86
C ILE A 203 -15.79 1.53 5.49
N GLY A 204 -15.58 0.26 5.11
CA GLY A 204 -14.86 -0.16 3.91
C GLY A 204 -13.40 -0.54 4.18
N LEU A 205 -13.02 -0.67 5.44
CA LEU A 205 -11.66 -1.00 5.90
C LEU A 205 -11.40 -2.52 5.99
N MET A 206 -12.39 -3.35 5.70
CA MET A 206 -12.23 -4.80 5.60
C MET A 206 -13.04 -5.36 4.43
N ASP A 207 -12.39 -6.16 3.60
CA ASP A 207 -13.10 -6.93 2.58
C ASP A 207 -13.91 -8.07 3.21
N LYS A 208 -15.22 -8.09 2.94
CA LYS A 208 -16.15 -9.03 3.55
C LYS A 208 -15.83 -10.50 3.22
N ARG A 209 -15.35 -10.77 2.00
CA ARG A 209 -15.07 -12.12 1.48
C ARG A 209 -13.70 -12.64 1.91
N THR A 210 -12.68 -11.82 1.69
CA THR A 210 -11.28 -12.23 1.93
C THR A 210 -10.80 -11.95 3.35
N LYS A 211 -11.56 -11.15 4.13
CA LYS A 211 -11.21 -10.68 5.49
C LYS A 211 -9.90 -9.88 5.55
N LYS A 212 -9.38 -9.44 4.40
CA LYS A 212 -8.22 -8.55 4.35
C LYS A 212 -8.56 -7.18 4.93
N ILE A 213 -7.67 -6.65 5.77
CA ILE A 213 -7.81 -5.35 6.42
C ILE A 213 -7.04 -4.30 5.63
N ALA A 214 -7.67 -3.16 5.37
CA ALA A 214 -7.06 -2.03 4.69
C ALA A 214 -6.18 -1.22 5.67
N ASN A 215 -5.12 -0.58 5.14
CA ASN A 215 -4.16 0.19 5.94
C ASN A 215 -4.83 1.31 6.75
N GLY A 216 -5.93 1.88 6.28
CA GLY A 216 -6.69 2.91 7.00
C GLY A 216 -7.21 2.46 8.37
N ALA A 217 -7.32 1.15 8.63
CA ALA A 217 -7.68 0.64 9.95
C ALA A 217 -6.61 0.92 11.01
N ILE A 218 -5.33 1.01 10.61
CA ILE A 218 -4.21 1.18 11.54
C ILE A 218 -4.28 2.54 12.25
N PRO A 219 -4.29 3.70 11.54
CA PRO A 219 -4.36 5.00 12.20
C PRO A 219 -5.67 5.25 12.95
N LEU A 220 -6.73 4.49 12.67
CA LEU A 220 -8.02 4.61 13.36
C LEU A 220 -8.13 3.73 14.61
N PHE A 221 -7.62 2.51 14.58
CA PHE A 221 -7.95 1.48 15.58
C PHE A 221 -6.76 0.69 16.11
N ALA A 222 -5.52 0.87 15.63
CA ALA A 222 -4.38 0.09 16.13
C ALA A 222 -4.08 0.39 17.60
N LYS A 223 -3.61 -0.61 18.32
CA LYS A 223 -3.09 -0.47 19.69
C LYS A 223 -1.90 0.49 19.74
N HIS A 224 -0.98 0.32 18.78
CA HIS A 224 0.26 1.06 18.64
C HIS A 224 0.49 1.45 17.18
N PRO A 225 -0.12 2.54 16.67
CA PRO A 225 0.05 2.99 15.28
C PRO A 225 1.52 3.32 14.94
N ASP A 226 2.29 3.79 15.91
CA ASP A 226 3.72 4.15 15.82
C ASP A 226 4.61 2.95 15.45
N THR A 227 4.21 1.73 15.79
CA THR A 227 4.96 0.52 15.42
C THR A 227 4.91 0.22 13.92
N PHE A 228 3.89 0.71 13.22
CA PHE A 228 3.76 0.59 11.77
C PHE A 228 4.54 1.67 11.04
N ASN A 229 4.50 2.90 11.55
CA ASN A 229 5.33 4.01 11.08
C ASN A 229 5.53 5.02 12.23
N PRO A 230 6.75 5.19 12.77
CA PRO A 230 7.03 6.12 13.85
C PRO A 230 6.71 7.59 13.53
N ALA A 231 6.66 7.95 12.24
CA ALA A 231 6.32 9.31 11.82
C ALA A 231 4.81 9.62 11.89
N TRP A 232 3.96 8.66 12.24
CA TRP A 232 2.52 8.89 12.44
C TRP A 232 2.25 9.53 13.81
N GLU A 233 2.84 10.69 13.99
CA GLU A 233 2.77 11.53 15.19
C GLU A 233 2.34 12.94 14.82
N ILE A 234 1.88 13.70 15.81
CA ILE A 234 1.72 15.16 15.72
C ILE A 234 2.74 15.81 16.66
N ARG A 235 3.52 16.72 16.10
CA ARG A 235 4.48 17.51 16.85
C ARG A 235 3.93 18.91 17.06
N CYS A 236 3.63 19.25 18.32
CA CYS A 236 3.11 20.55 18.72
C CYS A 236 4.21 21.40 19.33
N VAL A 237 4.37 22.62 18.82
CA VAL A 237 5.44 23.54 19.23
C VAL A 237 4.85 24.92 19.52
N GLN A 238 5.30 25.58 20.61
CA GLN A 238 4.97 26.97 20.89
C GLN A 238 6.23 27.83 20.75
N PHE A 239 6.06 29.04 20.19
CA PHE A 239 7.08 30.07 20.09
C PHE A 239 6.56 31.37 20.72
N TYR A 240 7.39 32.07 21.51
CA TYR A 240 7.00 33.37 22.12
C TYR A 240 6.98 34.53 21.13
N GLY A 241 7.62 34.38 19.99
CA GLY A 241 7.72 35.41 18.94
C GLY A 241 6.99 35.02 17.67
N THR A 242 7.25 35.75 16.62
CA THR A 242 6.69 35.56 15.26
C THR A 242 7.59 34.69 14.35
N ARG A 243 8.72 34.21 14.87
CA ARG A 243 9.72 33.43 14.13
C ARG A 243 10.16 32.23 14.97
N VAL A 244 10.66 31.20 14.24
CA VAL A 244 11.30 30.05 14.87
C VAL A 244 12.62 30.46 15.49
N VAL A 245 12.72 30.49 16.79
CA VAL A 245 13.93 30.88 17.55
C VAL A 245 14.14 29.91 18.70
N LYS A 246 15.39 29.56 18.97
CA LYS A 246 15.78 28.78 20.16
C LYS A 246 16.15 29.71 21.32
N PRO A 247 15.89 29.29 22.59
CA PRO A 247 15.29 28.03 22.99
C PRO A 247 13.82 27.94 22.67
N ILE A 248 13.34 26.70 22.37
CA ILE A 248 11.91 26.42 22.10
C ILE A 248 11.20 26.31 23.47
N PRO A 249 10.20 27.15 23.76
CA PRO A 249 9.55 27.18 25.07
C PRO A 249 8.77 25.91 25.39
N SER A 250 8.10 25.32 24.39
CA SER A 250 7.31 24.11 24.56
C SER A 250 7.33 23.29 23.29
N LEU A 251 7.68 22.00 23.44
CA LEU A 251 7.67 21.01 22.36
C LEU A 251 7.07 19.71 22.90
N HIS A 252 5.99 19.26 22.28
CA HIS A 252 5.34 17.99 22.59
C HIS A 252 5.18 17.16 21.34
N THR A 253 5.43 15.87 21.45
CA THR A 253 5.20 14.87 20.40
C THR A 253 4.13 13.92 20.89
N TYR A 254 3.02 13.86 20.15
CA TYR A 254 1.90 13.00 20.46
C TYR A 254 1.85 11.82 19.51
N GLN A 255 1.61 10.64 20.06
CA GLN A 255 1.46 9.38 19.35
C GLN A 255 0.10 8.77 19.71
N GLY A 256 -0.49 8.01 18.80
CA GLY A 256 -1.79 7.39 18.99
C GLY A 256 -2.61 7.30 17.71
N THR A 257 -3.89 7.02 17.86
CA THR A 257 -4.86 7.04 16.75
C THR A 257 -5.16 8.47 16.31
N VAL A 258 -5.78 8.61 15.13
CA VAL A 258 -6.15 9.93 14.60
C VAL A 258 -7.05 10.71 15.57
N PHE A 259 -7.94 10.05 16.30
CA PHE A 259 -8.81 10.68 17.28
C PHE A 259 -8.00 11.23 18.47
N GLU A 260 -7.14 10.38 19.05
CA GLU A 260 -6.24 10.77 20.15
C GLU A 260 -5.30 11.90 19.74
N LEU A 261 -4.77 11.85 18.52
CA LEU A 261 -3.87 12.88 17.99
C LEU A 261 -4.58 14.24 17.82
N VAL A 262 -5.82 14.23 17.30
CA VAL A 262 -6.63 15.44 17.14
C VAL A 262 -6.92 16.06 18.50
N ASP A 263 -7.41 15.26 19.46
CA ASP A 263 -7.78 15.77 20.79
C ASP A 263 -6.57 16.36 21.50
N GLN A 264 -5.44 15.66 21.52
CA GLN A 264 -4.20 16.12 22.17
C GLN A 264 -3.65 17.40 21.52
N ALA A 265 -3.70 17.51 20.19
CA ALA A 265 -3.23 18.69 19.48
C ALA A 265 -4.17 19.91 19.69
N VAL A 266 -5.48 19.70 19.68
CA VAL A 266 -6.46 20.74 20.01
C VAL A 266 -6.27 21.23 21.44
N ASP A 267 -6.15 20.32 22.40
CA ASP A 267 -5.94 20.67 23.81
C ASP A 267 -4.58 21.37 24.05
N PHE A 268 -3.53 21.00 23.30
CA PHE A 268 -2.26 21.72 23.31
C PHE A 268 -2.43 23.18 22.91
N VAL A 269 -3.16 23.46 21.80
CA VAL A 269 -3.38 24.81 21.31
C VAL A 269 -4.29 25.58 22.28
N MET A 270 -5.44 24.99 22.65
CA MET A 270 -6.42 25.63 23.52
C MET A 270 -5.90 25.97 24.93
N GLY A 271 -4.96 25.17 25.44
CA GLY A 271 -4.31 25.45 26.73
C GLY A 271 -3.26 26.58 26.68
N ARG A 272 -3.01 27.16 25.47
CA ARG A 272 -1.96 28.19 25.25
C ARG A 272 -2.42 29.44 24.53
N VAL A 273 -3.67 29.47 24.05
CA VAL A 273 -4.25 30.66 23.44
C VAL A 273 -4.92 31.52 24.52
N ASP A 274 -4.87 32.83 24.31
CA ASP A 274 -5.48 33.78 25.24
C ASP A 274 -7.01 33.79 25.09
N PHE A 275 -7.66 34.01 26.19
CA PHE A 275 -9.12 34.19 26.26
C PHE A 275 -9.44 35.65 26.66
N ALA A 276 -10.13 36.35 25.79
CA ALA A 276 -10.71 37.64 26.14
C ALA A 276 -12.02 37.43 26.91
N VAL A 277 -12.11 38.01 28.09
CA VAL A 277 -13.34 38.04 28.88
C VAL A 277 -14.08 39.34 28.53
N GLY A 278 -15.28 39.20 27.94
CA GLY A 278 -16.14 40.36 27.63
C GLY A 278 -16.64 41.07 28.88
N ALA A 279 -17.12 42.31 28.73
CA ALA A 279 -17.78 43.03 29.81
C ALA A 279 -19.08 42.32 30.21
N HIS A 280 -19.39 42.34 31.52
CA HIS A 280 -20.66 41.85 32.06
C HIS A 280 -21.79 42.73 31.52
N ASP A 281 -22.78 42.14 30.87
CA ASP A 281 -23.96 42.83 30.34
C ASP A 281 -25.08 42.98 31.38
N GLY A 282 -24.86 42.48 32.58
CA GLY A 282 -25.77 42.57 33.73
C GLY A 282 -26.95 41.60 33.70
N GLU A 283 -27.16 40.85 32.59
CA GLU A 283 -28.28 39.90 32.44
C GLU A 283 -27.84 38.44 32.61
N ASN A 284 -26.57 38.13 32.39
CA ASN A 284 -26.03 36.78 32.51
C ASN A 284 -25.03 36.64 33.67
N ALA A 285 -25.11 35.56 34.42
CA ALA A 285 -24.22 35.28 35.55
C ALA A 285 -22.74 35.07 35.18
N ALA A 286 -22.43 34.87 33.89
CA ALA A 286 -21.07 34.66 33.40
C ALA A 286 -20.78 35.67 32.25
N ALA A 287 -19.60 36.31 32.30
CA ALA A 287 -19.12 37.15 31.22
C ALA A 287 -18.80 36.29 29.97
N PRO A 288 -19.16 36.75 28.76
CA PRO A 288 -18.85 36.01 27.55
C PRO A 288 -17.33 35.88 27.36
N THR A 289 -16.84 34.67 27.24
CA THR A 289 -15.43 34.40 27.02
C THR A 289 -15.19 34.04 25.56
N ARG A 290 -14.29 34.76 24.89
CA ARG A 290 -13.94 34.50 23.49
C ARG A 290 -12.46 34.09 23.39
N ALA A 291 -12.22 32.93 22.88
CA ALA A 291 -10.85 32.49 22.56
C ALA A 291 -10.32 33.28 21.35
N GLU A 292 -9.03 33.56 21.33
CA GLU A 292 -8.32 34.17 20.20
C GLU A 292 -8.56 33.41 18.90
N PHE A 293 -8.53 32.08 18.97
CA PHE A 293 -8.90 31.17 17.88
C PHE A 293 -10.12 30.34 18.28
N PRO A 294 -11.16 30.24 17.42
CA PRO A 294 -12.33 29.39 17.68
C PRO A 294 -11.88 27.92 17.77
N ARG A 295 -12.29 27.22 18.82
CA ARG A 295 -11.93 25.81 19.04
C ARG A 295 -12.29 24.90 17.83
N ASP A 296 -13.45 25.17 17.23
CA ASP A 296 -13.93 24.37 16.10
C ASP A 296 -13.06 24.56 14.85
N ALA A 297 -12.60 25.80 14.59
CA ALA A 297 -11.68 26.06 13.48
C ALA A 297 -10.32 25.38 13.67
N ILE A 298 -9.79 25.36 14.91
CA ILE A 298 -8.55 24.62 15.24
C ILE A 298 -8.76 23.13 15.02
N ARG A 299 -9.87 22.58 15.51
CA ARG A 299 -10.20 21.16 15.36
C ARG A 299 -10.31 20.78 13.89
N GLU A 300 -11.07 21.53 13.10
CA GLU A 300 -11.24 21.30 11.67
C GLU A 300 -9.89 21.31 10.93
N ALA A 301 -9.03 22.28 11.19
CA ALA A 301 -7.73 22.37 10.57
C ALA A 301 -6.82 21.16 10.91
N ILE A 302 -6.85 20.68 12.17
CA ILE A 302 -6.09 19.51 12.60
C ILE A 302 -6.68 18.22 12.02
N VAL A 303 -8.01 18.09 12.00
CA VAL A 303 -8.71 16.96 11.35
C VAL A 303 -8.36 16.90 9.86
N ASN A 304 -8.40 18.04 9.17
CA ASN A 304 -7.98 18.11 7.77
C ASN A 304 -6.52 17.67 7.60
N ALA A 305 -5.62 18.08 8.49
CA ALA A 305 -4.23 17.67 8.45
C ALA A 305 -4.09 16.13 8.55
N VAL A 306 -4.79 15.46 9.46
CA VAL A 306 -4.70 13.99 9.59
C VAL A 306 -5.43 13.25 8.46
N CYS A 307 -6.56 13.76 7.97
CA CYS A 307 -7.29 13.16 6.84
C CYS A 307 -6.53 13.26 5.52
N HIS A 308 -5.82 14.39 5.29
CA HIS A 308 -5.09 14.64 4.05
C HIS A 308 -3.60 14.30 4.14
N ARG A 309 -3.11 13.80 5.30
CA ARG A 309 -1.75 13.37 5.49
C ARG A 309 -1.34 12.32 4.45
N ASP A 310 -0.12 12.40 3.97
CA ASP A 310 0.53 11.29 3.28
C ASP A 310 1.08 10.28 4.32
N TYR A 311 0.34 9.18 4.53
CA TYR A 311 0.72 8.13 5.47
C TYR A 311 1.92 7.27 5.00
N THR A 312 2.38 7.44 3.75
CA THR A 312 3.61 6.82 3.25
C THR A 312 4.85 7.67 3.53
N SER A 313 4.66 8.94 3.92
CA SER A 313 5.74 9.88 4.25
C SER A 313 6.36 9.59 5.62
N ASN A 314 7.67 9.80 5.72
CA ASN A 314 8.42 9.77 6.99
C ASN A 314 8.43 11.12 7.73
N ALA A 315 7.68 12.12 7.25
CA ALA A 315 7.48 13.39 7.95
C ALA A 315 6.25 13.33 8.86
N CYS A 316 6.25 14.05 9.98
CA CYS A 316 5.11 14.17 10.89
C CYS A 316 4.26 15.41 10.60
N VAL A 317 3.02 15.43 11.09
CA VAL A 317 2.22 16.66 11.15
C VAL A 317 2.81 17.58 12.22
N GLN A 318 2.93 18.87 11.91
CA GLN A 318 3.45 19.87 12.86
C GLN A 318 2.39 20.95 13.09
N VAL A 319 2.14 21.25 14.36
CA VAL A 319 1.24 22.32 14.83
C VAL A 319 2.12 23.34 15.55
N MET A 320 2.30 24.50 14.96
CA MET A 320 3.18 25.54 15.47
C MET A 320 2.40 26.77 15.87
N LEU A 321 2.36 27.06 17.16
CA LEU A 321 1.71 28.24 17.74
C LEU A 321 2.75 29.36 17.90
N PHE A 322 2.59 30.42 17.12
CA PHE A 322 3.34 31.66 17.26
C PHE A 322 2.48 32.70 18.02
N ARG A 323 3.11 33.84 18.35
CA ARG A 323 2.40 34.94 19.02
C ARG A 323 1.28 35.54 18.19
N ASP A 324 1.39 35.52 16.88
CA ASP A 324 0.50 36.18 15.92
C ASP A 324 -0.28 35.23 15.02
N ARG A 325 0.01 33.91 15.06
CA ARG A 325 -0.64 32.92 14.18
C ARG A 325 -0.45 31.47 14.64
N LEU A 326 -1.30 30.61 14.12
CA LEU A 326 -1.18 29.15 14.18
C LEU A 326 -0.79 28.64 12.78
N GLU A 327 0.26 27.84 12.69
CA GLU A 327 0.65 27.14 11.46
C GLU A 327 0.47 25.64 11.64
N ILE A 328 -0.17 24.99 10.68
CA ILE A 328 -0.30 23.53 10.63
C ILE A 328 0.38 23.05 9.34
N ILE A 329 1.46 22.30 9.48
CA ILE A 329 2.23 21.73 8.37
C ILE A 329 1.91 20.25 8.26
N ASN A 330 1.43 19.84 7.10
CA ASN A 330 1.02 18.48 6.82
C ASN A 330 1.89 17.88 5.71
N PRO A 331 2.49 16.69 5.90
CA PRO A 331 3.19 15.99 4.83
C PRO A 331 2.19 15.54 3.75
N GLY A 332 2.45 15.94 2.52
CA GLY A 332 1.61 15.61 1.38
C GLY A 332 1.66 16.71 0.31
N SER A 333 0.82 16.56 -0.70
CA SER A 333 0.63 17.51 -1.78
C SER A 333 -0.86 17.72 -2.02
N LEU A 334 -1.24 18.80 -2.66
CA LEU A 334 -2.61 19.02 -3.12
C LEU A 334 -3.04 17.88 -4.08
N PRO A 335 -4.33 17.59 -4.17
CA PRO A 335 -4.88 16.67 -5.15
C PRO A 335 -4.45 17.06 -6.57
N LYS A 336 -4.31 16.06 -7.45
CA LYS A 336 -3.91 16.30 -8.85
C LYS A 336 -4.90 17.23 -9.53
N GLY A 337 -4.39 18.32 -10.09
CA GLY A 337 -5.19 19.33 -10.80
C GLY A 337 -5.71 20.47 -9.92
N MET A 338 -5.44 20.45 -8.61
CA MET A 338 -5.76 21.54 -7.68
C MET A 338 -4.54 22.43 -7.46
N THR A 339 -4.71 23.73 -7.52
CA THR A 339 -3.67 24.74 -7.25
C THR A 339 -3.89 25.40 -5.88
N VAL A 340 -2.91 26.17 -5.42
CA VAL A 340 -3.04 26.94 -4.16
C VAL A 340 -4.13 28.02 -4.30
N GLU A 341 -4.28 28.58 -5.49
CA GLU A 341 -5.29 29.60 -5.81
C GLU A 341 -6.70 29.04 -5.66
N ASP A 342 -6.93 27.76 -6.02
CA ASP A 342 -8.23 27.11 -5.88
C ASP A 342 -8.69 27.01 -4.41
N LEU A 343 -7.74 26.98 -3.45
CA LEU A 343 -8.06 26.91 -2.02
C LEU A 343 -8.70 28.18 -1.47
N TYR A 344 -8.56 29.32 -2.15
CA TYR A 344 -9.20 30.59 -1.75
C TYR A 344 -10.64 30.71 -2.26
N GLY A 345 -11.06 29.80 -3.14
CA GLY A 345 -12.41 29.76 -3.72
C GLY A 345 -13.24 28.58 -3.20
N THR A 346 -14.44 28.44 -3.77
CA THR A 346 -15.24 27.24 -3.55
C THR A 346 -14.60 26.07 -4.31
N HIS A 347 -14.23 25.02 -3.62
CA HIS A 347 -13.62 23.82 -4.19
C HIS A 347 -14.22 22.55 -3.56
N ASP A 348 -14.17 21.45 -4.30
CA ASP A 348 -14.58 20.15 -3.79
C ASP A 348 -13.56 19.61 -2.77
N SER A 349 -14.08 19.02 -1.69
CA SER A 349 -13.25 18.32 -0.72
C SER A 349 -12.89 16.94 -1.27
N ILE A 350 -11.65 16.77 -1.74
CA ILE A 350 -11.12 15.50 -2.24
C ILE A 350 -10.10 14.96 -1.22
N PRO A 351 -10.52 14.11 -0.26
CA PRO A 351 -9.60 13.61 0.75
C PRO A 351 -8.59 12.64 0.15
N ARG A 352 -7.31 12.78 0.53
CA ARG A 352 -6.24 11.85 0.16
C ARG A 352 -6.52 10.43 0.71
N ASN A 353 -7.13 10.35 1.90
CA ASN A 353 -7.48 9.12 2.58
C ASN A 353 -9.00 9.08 2.78
N SER A 354 -9.71 8.60 1.76
CA SER A 354 -11.17 8.65 1.68
C SER A 354 -11.87 7.84 2.79
N LEU A 355 -11.29 6.69 3.20
CA LEU A 355 -11.85 5.84 4.23
C LEU A 355 -11.60 6.40 5.64
N ILE A 356 -10.43 7.01 5.88
CA ILE A 356 -10.17 7.73 7.14
C ILE A 356 -11.10 8.92 7.25
N ALA A 357 -11.22 9.75 6.20
CA ALA A 357 -12.12 10.88 6.16
C ALA A 357 -13.59 10.46 6.39
N ARG A 358 -14.05 9.37 5.75
CA ARG A 358 -15.37 8.78 5.99
C ARG A 358 -15.56 8.38 7.44
N ALA A 359 -14.59 7.68 8.04
CA ALA A 359 -14.69 7.27 9.43
C ALA A 359 -14.83 8.48 10.37
N MET A 360 -14.07 9.54 10.13
CA MET A 360 -14.15 10.77 10.94
C MET A 360 -15.44 11.56 10.67
N SER A 361 -15.94 11.59 9.43
CA SER A 361 -17.18 12.31 9.09
C SER A 361 -18.44 11.69 9.72
N TRP A 362 -18.40 10.42 10.12
CA TRP A 362 -19.50 9.77 10.85
C TRP A 362 -19.55 10.16 12.32
N THR A 363 -18.53 10.80 12.81
CA THR A 363 -18.42 11.33 14.18
C THR A 363 -18.67 12.83 14.21
N SER A 364 -18.54 13.44 15.38
CA SER A 364 -18.61 14.89 15.59
C SER A 364 -17.29 15.63 15.34
N TYR A 365 -16.28 14.95 14.79
CA TYR A 365 -14.99 15.59 14.47
C TYR A 365 -15.03 16.41 13.18
N VAL A 366 -15.97 16.09 12.27
CA VAL A 366 -16.19 16.77 10.98
C VAL A 366 -17.64 17.20 10.85
#